data_7dfdfcf90017b5668f8aeacb1dc43954
#
_entry.id   7dfdfcf90017b5668f8aeacb1dc43954
#
_cell.length_a   1.000
_cell.length_b   1.000
_cell.length_c   1.000
_cell.angle_alpha   90.00
_cell.angle_beta   90.00
_cell.angle_gamma   90.00
#
_symmetry.space_group_name_H-M   'P 1'
#
loop_
_entity.id
_entity.type
_entity.pdbx_description
1 polymer ?
#
loop_
_entity_poly.entity_id
_entity_poly.type
_entity_poly.pdbx_seq_one_letter_code
_entity_poly.pdbx_strand_id
1 'polypeptide(L)'
;ASINPGQTDSLFLTTPFTPTVIGTYNVAKTFAADSTDDVPANNVLGANFSFDVTNYIYARDNGVANGYTDNGTDLFQAGNFYDIWANQSVKGVDVRFATGTPVGSEVYARIHKIDPVSGDIVYVGESAVISLAAGQINTNITLLLTSPIQMESGVTYFVMVGTYSPNVRISTA
;
A
#
# COMPACT_ATOMS: atom_id res chain seq x y z
N ALA A 1 22.48 -24.75 8.97
CA ALA A 1 23.13 -25.06 7.69
C ALA A 1 24.61 -24.70 7.84
N SER A 2 25.51 -25.49 7.21
CA SER A 2 26.94 -25.16 7.16
C SER A 2 27.22 -24.59 5.77
N ILE A 3 27.79 -23.40 5.71
CA ILE A 3 28.14 -22.71 4.47
C ILE A 3 29.67 -22.74 4.32
N ASN A 4 30.15 -23.28 3.21
CA ASN A 4 31.59 -23.31 2.93
C ASN A 4 32.09 -21.90 2.52
N PRO A 5 33.39 -21.59 2.72
CA PRO A 5 33.96 -20.32 2.30
C PRO A 5 33.67 -20.01 0.82
N GLY A 6 33.16 -18.81 0.55
CA GLY A 6 32.78 -18.37 -0.81
C GLY A 6 31.42 -18.87 -1.31
N GLN A 7 30.66 -19.59 -0.50
CA GLN A 7 29.30 -20.01 -0.83
C GLN A 7 28.28 -19.06 -0.23
N THR A 8 27.12 -19.00 -0.87
CA THR A 8 25.93 -18.24 -0.39
C THR A 8 24.78 -19.21 -0.20
N ASP A 9 24.03 -19.05 0.88
CA ASP A 9 22.82 -19.81 1.13
C ASP A 9 21.67 -18.86 1.48
N SER A 10 20.43 -19.32 1.34
CA SER A 10 19.22 -18.56 1.65
C SER A 10 18.46 -19.24 2.76
N LEU A 11 18.22 -18.50 3.83
CA LEU A 11 17.40 -18.95 4.95
C LEU A 11 15.98 -18.42 4.79
N PHE A 12 15.00 -19.34 4.74
CA PHE A 12 13.59 -19.03 4.67
C PHE A 12 12.92 -19.28 6.03
N LEU A 13 12.22 -18.27 6.54
CA LEU A 13 11.35 -18.44 7.70
C LEU A 13 10.07 -19.14 7.23
N THR A 14 9.85 -20.35 7.68
CA THR A 14 8.71 -21.18 7.28
C THR A 14 7.46 -20.97 8.15
N THR A 15 7.62 -20.33 9.32
CA THR A 15 6.51 -20.05 10.22
C THR A 15 6.03 -18.61 9.99
N PRO A 16 4.81 -18.43 9.46
CA PRO A 16 4.27 -17.08 9.29
C PRO A 16 3.96 -16.46 10.66
N PHE A 17 4.21 -15.16 10.77
CA PHE A 17 3.75 -14.36 11.90
C PHE A 17 2.39 -13.75 11.56
N THR A 18 1.39 -14.04 12.39
CA THR A 18 0.05 -13.44 12.25
C THR A 18 -0.20 -12.51 13.43
N PRO A 19 -0.29 -11.18 13.19
CA PRO A 19 -0.64 -10.23 14.24
C PRO A 19 -2.02 -10.52 14.82
N THR A 20 -2.15 -10.51 16.15
CA THR A 20 -3.43 -10.78 16.84
C THR A 20 -3.96 -9.58 17.61
N VAL A 21 -3.18 -8.53 17.75
CA VAL A 21 -3.52 -7.32 18.49
C VAL A 21 -3.34 -6.11 17.60
N ILE A 22 -4.23 -5.13 17.74
CA ILE A 22 -4.12 -3.84 17.07
C ILE A 22 -2.92 -3.08 17.64
N GLY A 23 -2.14 -2.44 16.78
CA GLY A 23 -1.00 -1.64 17.16
C GLY A 23 0.11 -1.66 16.13
N THR A 24 1.19 -0.95 16.43
CA THR A 24 2.39 -0.88 15.61
C THR A 24 3.31 -2.05 15.91
N TYR A 25 3.68 -2.80 14.88
CA TYR A 25 4.64 -3.89 14.94
C TYR A 25 5.97 -3.46 14.35
N ASN A 26 7.04 -3.60 15.15
CA ASN A 26 8.40 -3.33 14.70
C ASN A 26 9.08 -4.65 14.35
N VAL A 27 9.59 -4.77 13.13
CA VAL A 27 10.30 -5.95 12.65
C VAL A 27 11.78 -5.66 12.58
N ALA A 28 12.54 -6.34 13.45
CA ALA A 28 14.00 -6.36 13.42
C ALA A 28 14.48 -7.71 12.89
N LYS A 29 15.43 -7.67 11.96
CA LYS A 29 16.05 -8.86 11.38
C LYS A 29 17.49 -8.94 11.85
N THR A 30 17.85 -10.06 12.49
CA THR A 30 19.22 -10.34 12.91
C THR A 30 19.62 -11.73 12.45
N PHE A 31 20.88 -11.90 12.15
CA PHE A 31 21.52 -13.17 11.91
C PHE A 31 22.56 -13.42 13.00
N ALA A 32 22.68 -14.65 13.46
CA ALA A 32 23.74 -15.03 14.39
C ALA A 32 24.34 -16.36 13.92
N ALA A 33 25.66 -16.42 13.87
CA ALA A 33 26.40 -17.64 13.66
C ALA A 33 26.48 -18.44 15.00
N ASP A 34 26.60 -19.75 14.92
CA ASP A 34 26.80 -20.64 16.07
C ASP A 34 28.27 -20.72 16.53
N SER A 35 29.16 -20.09 15.79
CA SER A 35 30.59 -19.95 16.10
C SER A 35 31.00 -18.49 16.26
N THR A 36 32.23 -18.25 16.74
CA THR A 36 32.78 -16.88 16.88
C THR A 36 32.74 -16.18 15.54
N ASP A 37 32.10 -15.03 15.53
CA ASP A 37 32.00 -14.16 14.36
C ASP A 37 33.04 -13.01 14.49
N ASP A 38 33.89 -12.87 13.50
CA ASP A 38 34.96 -11.87 13.48
C ASP A 38 34.41 -10.44 13.23
N VAL A 39 33.18 -10.33 12.67
CA VAL A 39 32.59 -9.05 12.33
C VAL A 39 31.07 -9.03 12.69
N PRO A 40 30.72 -9.03 13.99
CA PRO A 40 29.29 -9.10 14.43
C PRO A 40 28.43 -7.95 13.92
N ALA A 41 29.02 -6.83 13.55
CA ALA A 41 28.30 -5.65 13.02
C ALA A 41 27.61 -5.89 11.68
N ASN A 42 28.01 -6.90 10.90
CA ASN A 42 27.39 -7.26 9.63
C ASN A 42 26.18 -8.20 9.77
N ASN A 43 25.85 -8.63 10.98
CA ASN A 43 24.74 -9.52 11.27
C ASN A 43 23.37 -8.82 11.26
N VAL A 44 23.34 -7.51 11.13
CA VAL A 44 22.10 -6.75 10.98
C VAL A 44 21.65 -6.76 9.54
N LEU A 45 20.58 -7.46 9.24
CA LEU A 45 20.05 -7.68 7.89
C LEU A 45 19.09 -6.57 7.47
N GLY A 46 19.64 -5.55 6.82
CA GLY A 46 18.85 -4.46 6.24
C GLY A 46 18.19 -3.56 7.29
N ALA A 47 17.42 -2.59 6.82
CA ALA A 47 16.69 -1.68 7.70
C ALA A 47 15.57 -2.43 8.44
N ASN A 48 15.38 -2.09 9.73
CA ASN A 48 14.18 -2.43 10.45
C ASN A 48 12.99 -1.71 9.80
N PHE A 49 11.81 -2.33 9.80
CA PHE A 49 10.59 -1.70 9.33
C PHE A 49 9.48 -1.87 10.34
N SER A 50 8.48 -1.02 10.27
CA SER A 50 7.27 -1.14 11.06
C SER A 50 6.05 -1.18 10.15
N PHE A 51 4.98 -1.80 10.66
CA PHE A 51 3.66 -1.76 10.05
C PHE A 51 2.59 -1.69 11.13
N ASP A 52 1.45 -1.10 10.79
CA ASP A 52 0.32 -0.96 11.70
C ASP A 52 -0.74 -2.01 11.40
N VAL A 53 -1.26 -2.61 12.47
CA VAL A 53 -2.45 -3.45 12.42
C VAL A 53 -3.61 -2.63 12.96
N THR A 54 -4.62 -2.42 12.15
CA THR A 54 -5.78 -1.60 12.47
C THR A 54 -7.09 -2.34 12.19
N ASN A 55 -8.20 -1.88 12.78
CA ASN A 55 -9.53 -2.45 12.48
C ASN A 55 -10.17 -1.88 11.21
N TYR A 56 -9.70 -0.73 10.72
CA TYR A 56 -10.47 0.08 9.78
C TYR A 56 -9.68 0.54 8.56
N ILE A 57 -8.35 0.32 8.55
CA ILE A 57 -7.48 0.82 7.49
C ILE A 57 -6.68 -0.33 6.90
N TYR A 58 -6.74 -0.48 5.58
CA TYR A 58 -5.80 -1.26 4.79
C TYR A 58 -4.80 -0.29 4.17
N ALA A 59 -3.53 -0.37 4.53
CA ALA A 59 -2.46 0.46 4.00
C ALA A 59 -1.39 -0.38 3.30
N ARG A 60 -0.78 0.18 2.26
CA ARG A 60 0.41 -0.37 1.57
C ARG A 60 1.61 0.57 1.69
N ASP A 61 1.48 1.60 2.49
CA ASP A 61 2.49 2.60 2.75
C ASP A 61 2.82 2.68 4.25
N ASN A 62 3.86 3.42 4.59
CA ASN A 62 4.28 3.69 5.96
C ASN A 62 3.79 5.06 6.49
N GLY A 63 2.88 5.72 5.80
CA GLY A 63 2.36 7.05 6.12
C GLY A 63 3.30 8.21 5.79
N VAL A 64 4.50 7.93 5.24
CA VAL A 64 5.51 8.95 4.93
C VAL A 64 5.63 9.10 3.41
N ALA A 65 5.10 10.20 2.89
CA ALA A 65 5.25 10.51 1.47
C ALA A 65 6.70 10.92 1.17
N ASN A 66 7.34 10.22 0.24
CA ASN A 66 8.71 10.47 -0.18
C ASN A 66 8.86 10.75 -1.69
N GLY A 67 7.76 10.71 -2.44
CA GLY A 67 7.71 10.98 -3.86
C GLY A 67 6.30 11.21 -4.36
N TYR A 68 6.15 11.20 -5.67
CA TYR A 68 4.85 11.21 -6.33
C TYR A 68 4.92 10.49 -7.68
N THR A 69 3.77 10.07 -8.17
CA THR A 69 3.57 9.65 -9.56
C THR A 69 2.64 10.62 -10.26
N ASP A 70 2.92 10.91 -11.52
CA ASP A 70 2.05 11.65 -12.43
C ASP A 70 2.17 11.08 -13.86
N ASN A 71 1.36 11.58 -14.76
CA ASN A 71 1.43 11.25 -16.20
C ASN A 71 1.50 12.54 -17.05
N GLY A 72 2.05 13.61 -16.48
CA GLY A 72 2.13 14.91 -17.14
C GLY A 72 0.75 15.44 -17.54
N THR A 73 0.56 15.69 -18.82
CA THR A 73 -0.72 16.20 -19.36
C THR A 73 -1.77 15.13 -19.61
N ASP A 74 -1.40 13.85 -19.52
CA ASP A 74 -2.33 12.76 -19.78
C ASP A 74 -3.10 12.37 -18.51
N LEU A 75 -4.33 11.90 -18.72
CA LEU A 75 -5.16 11.36 -17.65
C LEU A 75 -4.65 9.96 -17.26
N PHE A 76 -4.70 9.64 -15.97
CA PHE A 76 -4.23 8.35 -15.51
C PHE A 76 -4.98 7.84 -14.28
N GLN A 77 -4.74 6.60 -13.94
CA GLN A 77 -5.16 5.97 -12.71
C GLN A 77 -3.94 5.25 -12.10
N ALA A 78 -3.76 5.37 -10.80
CA ALA A 78 -2.73 4.66 -10.07
C ALA A 78 -3.30 4.09 -8.77
N GLY A 79 -2.80 2.94 -8.33
CA GLY A 79 -3.30 2.31 -7.13
C GLY A 79 -2.53 1.05 -6.73
N ASN A 80 -3.06 0.37 -5.73
CA ASN A 80 -2.46 -0.83 -5.14
C ASN A 80 -3.43 -2.01 -5.14
N PHE A 81 -2.86 -3.21 -5.15
CA PHE A 81 -3.60 -4.44 -4.94
C PHE A 81 -3.68 -4.76 -3.44
N TYR A 82 -4.85 -5.23 -3.01
CA TYR A 82 -5.13 -5.62 -1.63
C TYR A 82 -5.75 -7.01 -1.60
N ASP A 83 -5.08 -7.95 -0.93
CA ASP A 83 -5.63 -9.26 -0.65
C ASP A 83 -6.48 -9.20 0.62
N ILE A 84 -7.73 -9.59 0.52
CA ILE A 84 -8.69 -9.47 1.61
C ILE A 84 -8.78 -10.78 2.38
N TRP A 85 -8.46 -10.73 3.67
CA TRP A 85 -8.40 -11.90 4.55
C TRP A 85 -9.71 -12.20 5.29
N ALA A 86 -10.58 -11.20 5.41
CA ALA A 86 -11.90 -11.35 6.02
C ALA A 86 -12.90 -10.46 5.30
N ASN A 87 -14.19 -10.85 5.29
CA ASN A 87 -15.23 -10.01 4.71
C ASN A 87 -15.26 -8.65 5.40
N GLN A 88 -15.16 -7.58 4.62
CA GLN A 88 -15.05 -6.19 5.08
C GLN A 88 -15.94 -5.27 4.26
N SER A 89 -16.34 -4.14 4.86
CA SER A 89 -17.05 -3.08 4.15
C SER A 89 -16.14 -1.86 4.03
N VAL A 90 -15.79 -1.50 2.80
CA VAL A 90 -14.97 -0.30 2.50
C VAL A 90 -15.87 0.87 2.17
N LYS A 91 -15.60 2.03 2.78
CA LYS A 91 -16.41 3.25 2.66
C LYS A 91 -15.70 4.37 1.90
N GLY A 92 -14.38 4.32 1.80
CA GLY A 92 -13.59 5.36 1.13
C GLY A 92 -12.16 4.92 0.88
N VAL A 93 -11.45 5.74 0.14
CA VAL A 93 -10.04 5.57 -0.21
C VAL A 93 -9.28 6.80 0.25
N ASP A 94 -8.31 6.61 1.12
CA ASP A 94 -7.41 7.67 1.56
C ASP A 94 -6.30 7.87 0.55
N VAL A 95 -6.05 9.13 0.21
CA VAL A 95 -5.02 9.53 -0.75
C VAL A 95 -4.42 10.86 -0.37
N ARG A 96 -3.16 11.07 -0.74
CA ARG A 96 -2.49 12.36 -0.65
C ARG A 96 -2.09 12.83 -2.04
N PHE A 97 -2.50 14.04 -2.41
CA PHE A 97 -2.06 14.68 -3.63
C PHE A 97 -0.84 15.56 -3.32
N ALA A 98 0.25 15.35 -4.07
CA ALA A 98 1.51 16.02 -3.81
C ALA A 98 1.48 17.50 -4.21
N THR A 99 2.39 18.27 -3.64
CA THR A 99 2.65 19.67 -4.02
C THR A 99 2.88 19.79 -5.53
N GLY A 100 2.26 20.78 -6.15
CA GLY A 100 2.30 20.99 -7.59
C GLY A 100 1.09 20.40 -8.34
N THR A 101 0.21 19.65 -7.68
CA THR A 101 -1.12 19.33 -8.21
C THR A 101 -1.92 20.64 -8.35
N PRO A 102 -2.53 20.93 -9.52
CA PRO A 102 -3.32 22.14 -9.69
C PRO A 102 -4.58 22.14 -8.80
N VAL A 103 -4.87 23.27 -8.19
CA VAL A 103 -6.17 23.49 -7.50
C VAL A 103 -7.30 23.41 -8.53
N GLY A 104 -8.41 22.79 -8.15
CA GLY A 104 -9.53 22.56 -9.05
C GLY A 104 -9.43 21.27 -9.87
N SER A 105 -8.34 20.48 -9.72
CA SER A 105 -8.22 19.19 -10.39
C SER A 105 -9.34 18.24 -9.97
N GLU A 106 -9.95 17.59 -10.95
CA GLU A 106 -11.00 16.61 -10.75
C GLU A 106 -10.39 15.21 -10.54
N VAL A 107 -10.72 14.61 -9.40
CA VAL A 107 -10.17 13.32 -8.96
C VAL A 107 -11.26 12.40 -8.42
N TYR A 108 -11.03 11.10 -8.48
CA TYR A 108 -11.95 10.08 -7.98
C TYR A 108 -11.18 8.83 -7.53
N ALA A 109 -11.82 8.00 -6.70
CA ALA A 109 -11.35 6.66 -6.39
C ALA A 109 -12.20 5.62 -7.12
N ARG A 110 -11.57 4.51 -7.54
CA ARG A 110 -12.26 3.40 -8.20
C ARG A 110 -11.72 2.07 -7.68
N ILE A 111 -12.62 1.13 -7.47
CA ILE A 111 -12.29 -0.21 -6.97
C ILE A 111 -12.72 -1.25 -8.00
N HIS A 112 -11.78 -2.14 -8.31
CA HIS A 112 -12.00 -3.34 -9.10
C HIS A 112 -11.69 -4.56 -8.26
N LYS A 113 -12.25 -5.71 -8.59
CA LYS A 113 -11.81 -7.00 -8.08
C LYS A 113 -11.14 -7.80 -9.19
N ILE A 114 -10.23 -8.66 -8.81
CA ILE A 114 -9.70 -9.70 -9.69
C ILE A 114 -10.63 -10.90 -9.57
N ASP A 115 -11.26 -11.30 -10.65
CA ASP A 115 -12.07 -12.50 -10.67
C ASP A 115 -11.19 -13.73 -10.40
N PRO A 116 -11.45 -14.51 -9.34
CA PRO A 116 -10.56 -15.60 -8.94
C PRO A 116 -10.56 -16.79 -9.92
N VAL A 117 -11.51 -16.83 -10.85
CA VAL A 117 -11.62 -17.91 -11.84
C VAL A 117 -11.02 -17.50 -13.18
N SER A 118 -11.40 -16.35 -13.72
CA SER A 118 -10.92 -15.86 -15.02
C SER A 118 -9.65 -15.02 -14.93
N GLY A 119 -9.36 -14.40 -13.78
CA GLY A 119 -8.30 -13.41 -13.62
C GLY A 119 -8.64 -12.03 -14.16
N ASP A 120 -9.87 -11.81 -14.60
CA ASP A 120 -10.31 -10.55 -15.18
C ASP A 120 -10.42 -9.45 -14.11
N ILE A 121 -10.17 -8.21 -14.53
CA ILE A 121 -10.38 -7.02 -13.71
C ILE A 121 -11.84 -6.58 -13.85
N VAL A 122 -12.62 -6.75 -12.79
CA VAL A 122 -14.05 -6.46 -12.74
C VAL A 122 -14.32 -5.20 -11.92
N TYR A 123 -15.00 -4.23 -12.50
CA TYR A 123 -15.44 -3.03 -11.80
C TYR A 123 -16.38 -3.37 -10.65
N VAL A 124 -16.16 -2.72 -9.48
CA VAL A 124 -16.98 -2.93 -8.28
C VAL A 124 -17.68 -1.65 -7.82
N GLY A 125 -17.00 -0.52 -7.86
CA GLY A 125 -17.59 0.76 -7.49
C GLY A 125 -16.57 1.90 -7.47
N GLU A 126 -17.08 3.12 -7.24
CA GLU A 126 -16.25 4.33 -7.25
C GLU A 126 -16.79 5.42 -6.31
N SER A 127 -15.97 6.43 -6.06
CA SER A 127 -16.35 7.65 -5.38
C SER A 127 -17.07 8.60 -6.32
N ALA A 128 -17.72 9.63 -5.78
CA ALA A 128 -18.01 10.82 -6.56
C ALA A 128 -16.70 11.47 -7.03
N VAL A 129 -16.76 12.15 -8.18
CA VAL A 129 -15.68 13.05 -8.62
C VAL A 129 -15.69 14.27 -7.72
N ILE A 130 -14.52 14.65 -7.21
CA ILE A 130 -14.36 15.89 -6.46
C ILE A 130 -13.36 16.81 -7.14
N SER A 131 -13.55 18.12 -6.98
CA SER A 131 -12.59 19.15 -7.38
C SER A 131 -11.72 19.52 -6.20
N LEU A 132 -10.40 19.38 -6.32
CA LEU A 132 -9.46 19.61 -5.21
C LEU A 132 -9.38 21.08 -4.82
N ALA A 133 -9.64 21.37 -3.55
CA ALA A 133 -9.37 22.67 -2.94
C ALA A 133 -7.90 22.84 -2.55
N ALA A 134 -7.42 24.07 -2.43
CA ALA A 134 -6.03 24.35 -2.07
C ALA A 134 -5.58 23.66 -0.76
N GLY A 135 -6.44 23.63 0.25
CA GLY A 135 -6.16 22.98 1.55
C GLY A 135 -6.13 21.46 1.51
N GLN A 136 -6.52 20.84 0.39
CA GLN A 136 -6.49 19.39 0.21
C GLN A 136 -5.20 18.90 -0.48
N ILE A 137 -4.39 19.82 -0.99
CA ILE A 137 -3.10 19.49 -1.59
C ILE A 137 -2.06 19.34 -0.48
N ASN A 138 -1.23 18.34 -0.59
CA ASN A 138 -0.21 17.94 0.39
C ASN A 138 -0.78 17.53 1.77
N THR A 139 -2.06 17.15 1.81
CA THR A 139 -2.73 16.56 2.98
C THR A 139 -3.40 15.24 2.61
N ASN A 140 -3.60 14.38 3.59
CA ASN A 140 -4.40 13.17 3.38
C ASN A 140 -5.87 13.54 3.30
N ILE A 141 -6.56 13.06 2.29
CA ILE A 141 -8.01 13.21 2.13
C ILE A 141 -8.66 11.87 1.87
N THR A 142 -9.91 11.74 2.25
CA THR A 142 -10.71 10.53 1.97
C THR A 142 -11.66 10.78 0.81
N LEU A 143 -11.52 9.99 -0.25
CA LEU A 143 -12.48 9.93 -1.35
C LEU A 143 -13.58 8.92 -0.96
N LEU A 144 -14.73 9.43 -0.53
CA LEU A 144 -15.85 8.59 -0.09
C LEU A 144 -16.50 7.89 -1.29
N LEU A 145 -16.67 6.58 -1.18
CA LEU A 145 -17.39 5.78 -2.18
C LEU A 145 -18.88 6.17 -2.21
N THR A 146 -19.47 6.14 -3.40
CA THR A 146 -20.91 6.44 -3.59
C THR A 146 -21.82 5.52 -2.80
N SER A 147 -21.36 4.30 -2.55
CA SER A 147 -21.95 3.35 -1.60
C SER A 147 -20.86 2.45 -1.02
N PRO A 148 -21.03 1.94 0.21
CA PRO A 148 -20.07 1.00 0.79
C PRO A 148 -19.94 -0.26 -0.07
N ILE A 149 -18.69 -0.68 -0.33
CA ILE A 149 -18.38 -1.88 -1.10
C ILE A 149 -18.08 -3.03 -0.13
N GLN A 150 -18.77 -4.16 -0.31
CA GLN A 150 -18.47 -5.38 0.42
C GLN A 150 -17.28 -6.07 -0.25
N MET A 151 -16.17 -6.20 0.46
CA MET A 151 -15.00 -6.96 0.03
C MET A 151 -15.06 -8.37 0.60
N GLU A 152 -14.81 -9.35 -0.24
CA GLU A 152 -14.92 -10.78 0.06
C GLU A 152 -13.57 -11.34 0.49
N SER A 153 -13.56 -12.20 1.52
CA SER A 153 -12.36 -12.92 1.94
C SER A 153 -11.82 -13.81 0.82
N GLY A 154 -10.50 -13.81 0.63
CA GLY A 154 -9.82 -14.60 -0.40
C GLY A 154 -9.82 -13.96 -1.79
N VAL A 155 -10.36 -12.75 -1.94
CA VAL A 155 -10.38 -12.01 -3.20
C VAL A 155 -9.38 -10.87 -3.17
N THR A 156 -8.67 -10.66 -4.27
CA THR A 156 -7.77 -9.52 -4.48
C THR A 156 -8.54 -8.37 -5.11
N TYR A 157 -8.40 -7.18 -4.54
CA TYR A 157 -8.98 -5.94 -5.07
C TYR A 157 -7.90 -4.99 -5.53
N PHE A 158 -8.15 -4.30 -6.65
CA PHE A 158 -7.33 -3.22 -7.15
C PHE A 158 -8.01 -1.89 -6.83
N VAL A 159 -7.43 -1.14 -5.90
CA VAL A 159 -7.93 0.15 -5.42
C VAL A 159 -7.10 1.24 -6.08
N MET A 160 -7.75 2.10 -6.85
CA MET A 160 -7.12 3.13 -7.65
C MET A 160 -7.65 4.51 -7.32
N VAL A 161 -6.79 5.51 -7.52
CA VAL A 161 -7.15 6.91 -7.63
C VAL A 161 -6.92 7.36 -9.06
N GLY A 162 -7.90 8.02 -9.64
CA GLY A 162 -7.86 8.52 -11.00
C GLY A 162 -8.08 10.03 -11.08
N THR A 163 -7.76 10.60 -12.22
CA THR A 163 -7.93 12.02 -12.49
C THR A 163 -8.55 12.26 -13.87
N TYR A 164 -9.39 13.31 -13.93
CA TYR A 164 -9.89 13.91 -15.18
C TYR A 164 -9.19 15.23 -15.51
N SER A 165 -8.13 15.56 -14.76
CA SER A 165 -7.35 16.78 -14.96
C SER A 165 -5.88 16.45 -15.20
N PRO A 166 -5.17 17.22 -16.01
CA PRO A 166 -3.74 17.05 -16.26
C PRO A 166 -2.89 17.46 -15.03
N ASN A 167 -1.64 17.04 -15.03
CA ASN A 167 -0.62 17.42 -14.05
C ASN A 167 -0.98 17.10 -12.58
N VAL A 168 -1.88 16.16 -12.35
CA VAL A 168 -2.18 15.68 -11.00
C VAL A 168 -1.06 14.77 -10.53
N ARG A 169 -0.62 14.97 -9.28
CA ARG A 169 0.46 14.21 -8.63
C ARG A 169 -0.07 13.44 -7.44
N ILE A 170 -0.05 12.13 -7.52
CA ILE A 170 -0.42 11.25 -6.40
C ILE A 170 0.84 10.94 -5.62
N SER A 171 0.86 11.22 -4.31
CA SER A 171 2.02 10.92 -3.44
C SER A 171 2.29 9.44 -3.37
N THR A 172 3.58 9.08 -3.31
CA THR A 172 4.09 7.72 -3.09
C THR A 172 4.90 7.67 -1.81
N ALA A 173 4.95 6.47 -1.17
CA ALA A 173 5.72 6.20 0.05
C ALA A 173 6.82 5.18 -0.23
#